data_8701478d96c6953145833cc9b9f9b788
#
_entry.id   8701478d96c6953145833cc9b9f9b788
#
_cell.length_a   1.000
_cell.length_b   1.000
_cell.length_c   1.000
_cell.angle_alpha   90.00
_cell.angle_beta   90.00
_cell.angle_gamma   90.00
#
_symmetry.space_group_name_H-M   'P 1'
#
loop_
_entity.id
_entity.type
_entity.pdbx_description
1 polymer ?
#
loop_
_entity_poly.entity_id
_entity_poly.type
_entity_poly.pdbx_seq_one_letter_code
_entity_poly.pdbx_strand_id
1 'polypeptide(L)'
;MSSLFCTMVEKAMGGLALKHGFQVTERGRSLIAFETTKVEMALSYDDQRSFEVGLGLSLKIDPPAQPSHSFDELLRALNVPANEWSTGYAARDVEAAETIVKKMAGILERHAALLLNADPDAWVKLGEQRRSDCIAYAATTKMAHAKRAADEAWVAKDYQKVVAALEAVASELGKADAAKLAYAKRAVSP
;
A
#
# COMPACT_ATOMS: atom_id res chain seq x y z
N MET A 1 2.90 -29.53 12.08
CA MET A 1 4.13 -28.90 12.59
C MET A 1 4.03 -27.42 12.28
N SER A 2 4.19 -26.53 13.26
CA SER A 2 4.25 -25.08 13.03
C SER A 2 5.48 -24.79 12.17
N SER A 3 5.34 -23.89 11.18
CA SER A 3 6.49 -23.47 10.37
C SER A 3 7.44 -22.62 11.21
N LEU A 4 8.72 -22.60 10.85
CA LEU A 4 9.72 -21.76 11.52
C LEU A 4 9.31 -20.28 11.50
N PHE A 5 8.71 -19.83 10.38
CA PHE A 5 8.16 -18.48 10.26
C PHE A 5 7.08 -18.19 11.29
N CYS A 6 6.06 -19.06 11.43
CA CYS A 6 4.99 -18.84 12.41
C CYS A 6 5.52 -18.76 13.85
N THR A 7 6.43 -19.66 14.23
CA THR A 7 7.03 -19.65 15.57
C THR A 7 7.80 -18.35 15.83
N MET A 8 8.54 -17.86 14.85
CA MET A 8 9.27 -16.60 14.92
C MET A 8 8.31 -15.42 15.07
N VAL A 9 7.25 -15.35 14.25
CA VAL A 9 6.25 -14.29 14.32
C VAL A 9 5.51 -14.30 15.66
N GLU A 10 5.09 -15.45 16.16
CA GLU A 10 4.45 -15.57 17.49
C GLU A 10 5.34 -15.01 18.60
N LYS A 11 6.64 -15.28 18.52
CA LYS A 11 7.62 -14.74 19.49
C LYS A 11 7.77 -13.23 19.36
N ALA A 12 7.85 -12.71 18.13
CA ALA A 12 8.08 -11.28 17.90
C ALA A 12 6.83 -10.43 18.17
N MET A 13 5.62 -10.96 17.85
CA MET A 13 4.35 -10.26 18.01
C MET A 13 3.65 -10.56 19.33
N GLY A 14 4.12 -11.54 20.12
CA GLY A 14 3.41 -12.08 21.28
C GLY A 14 3.07 -11.03 22.35
N GLY A 15 3.98 -10.09 22.62
CA GLY A 15 3.72 -9.00 23.56
C GLY A 15 2.60 -8.07 23.09
N LEU A 16 2.64 -7.69 21.81
CA LEU A 16 1.61 -6.86 21.18
C LEU A 16 0.26 -7.61 21.16
N ALA A 17 0.27 -8.89 20.76
CA ALA A 17 -0.92 -9.71 20.69
C ALA A 17 -1.61 -9.84 22.06
N LEU A 18 -0.83 -10.15 23.09
CA LEU A 18 -1.33 -10.27 24.46
C LEU A 18 -1.93 -8.95 24.96
N LYS A 19 -1.24 -7.85 24.74
CA LYS A 19 -1.67 -6.50 25.17
C LYS A 19 -3.02 -6.07 24.58
N HIS A 20 -3.29 -6.46 23.34
CA HIS A 20 -4.51 -6.08 22.61
C HIS A 20 -5.53 -7.21 22.49
N GLY A 21 -5.33 -8.35 23.16
CA GLY A 21 -6.27 -9.47 23.22
C GLY A 21 -6.37 -10.28 21.92
N PHE A 22 -5.34 -10.25 21.09
CA PHE A 22 -5.28 -11.08 19.89
C PHE A 22 -4.96 -12.53 20.23
N GLN A 23 -5.64 -13.44 19.53
CA GLN A 23 -5.37 -14.87 19.56
C GLN A 23 -4.96 -15.36 18.18
N VAL A 24 -4.07 -16.34 18.11
CA VAL A 24 -3.69 -16.96 16.84
C VAL A 24 -4.83 -17.84 16.35
N THR A 25 -5.33 -17.57 15.16
CA THR A 25 -6.44 -18.28 14.53
C THR A 25 -6.02 -19.11 13.32
N GLU A 26 -4.94 -18.72 12.64
CA GLU A 26 -4.41 -19.46 11.51
C GLU A 26 -2.88 -19.62 11.60
N ARG A 27 -2.38 -20.82 11.22
CA ARG A 27 -0.96 -21.14 11.08
C ARG A 27 -0.76 -21.91 9.78
N GLY A 28 -0.35 -21.21 8.73
CA GLY A 28 0.06 -21.80 7.48
C GLY A 28 1.58 -22.04 7.41
N ARG A 29 2.08 -22.37 6.23
CA ARG A 29 3.52 -22.49 5.98
C ARG A 29 4.22 -21.14 6.04
N SER A 30 3.62 -20.12 5.43
CA SER A 30 4.16 -18.77 5.24
C SER A 30 3.15 -17.68 5.60
N LEU A 31 2.13 -18.02 6.36
CA LEU A 31 1.06 -17.13 6.83
C LEU A 31 0.73 -17.44 8.28
N ILE A 32 0.53 -16.40 9.07
CA ILE A 32 -0.04 -16.50 10.40
C ILE A 32 -1.06 -15.37 10.59
N ALA A 33 -2.23 -15.69 11.13
CA ALA A 33 -3.26 -14.72 11.47
C ALA A 33 -3.49 -14.66 12.98
N PHE A 34 -3.69 -13.45 13.45
CA PHE A 34 -4.07 -13.11 14.82
C PHE A 34 -5.40 -12.36 14.78
N GLU A 35 -6.32 -12.72 15.64
CA GLU A 35 -7.64 -12.09 15.66
C GLU A 35 -8.08 -11.69 17.08
N THR A 36 -8.81 -10.58 17.12
CA THR A 36 -9.74 -10.24 18.20
C THR A 36 -11.16 -10.48 17.69
N THR A 37 -12.17 -10.11 18.47
CA THR A 37 -13.57 -10.11 18.01
C THR A 37 -13.83 -9.12 16.88
N LYS A 38 -12.98 -8.09 16.71
CA LYS A 38 -13.21 -6.98 15.79
C LYS A 38 -12.12 -6.76 14.76
N VAL A 39 -10.90 -7.19 15.03
CA VAL A 39 -9.73 -6.91 14.17
C VAL A 39 -9.01 -8.22 13.84
N GLU A 40 -8.60 -8.37 12.61
CA GLU A 40 -7.67 -9.40 12.13
C GLU A 40 -6.34 -8.75 11.75
N MET A 41 -5.24 -9.39 12.12
CA MET A 41 -3.89 -9.04 11.74
C MET A 41 -3.23 -10.27 11.14
N ALA A 42 -2.86 -10.19 9.86
CA ALA A 42 -2.22 -11.27 9.14
C ALA A 42 -0.78 -10.89 8.76
N LEU A 43 0.16 -11.82 9.00
CA LEU A 43 1.54 -11.69 8.54
C LEU A 43 1.85 -12.82 7.56
N SER A 44 2.51 -12.47 6.48
CA SER A 44 2.92 -13.41 5.43
C SER A 44 4.41 -13.25 5.09
N TYR A 45 5.00 -14.32 4.57
CA TYR A 45 6.36 -14.32 4.05
C TYR A 45 6.42 -15.11 2.74
N ASP A 46 6.73 -14.44 1.65
CA ASP A 46 6.96 -15.10 0.36
C ASP A 46 8.42 -15.53 0.25
N ASP A 47 8.69 -16.76 0.65
CA ASP A 47 10.03 -17.36 0.65
C ASP A 47 10.47 -17.89 -0.73
N GLN A 48 9.66 -17.72 -1.79
CA GLN A 48 9.91 -18.31 -3.10
C GLN A 48 10.10 -17.32 -4.23
N ARG A 49 9.48 -16.12 -4.16
CA ARG A 49 9.45 -15.16 -5.25
C ARG A 49 9.95 -13.78 -4.88
N SER A 50 9.23 -13.07 -4.04
CA SER A 50 9.58 -11.70 -3.68
C SER A 50 10.49 -11.61 -2.47
N PHE A 51 10.56 -12.67 -1.66
CA PHE A 51 11.26 -12.68 -0.37
C PHE A 51 10.79 -11.55 0.56
N GLU A 52 9.50 -11.21 0.51
CA GLU A 52 8.95 -10.10 1.25
C GLU A 52 8.11 -10.58 2.44
N VAL A 53 8.25 -9.85 3.54
CA VAL A 53 7.39 -9.96 4.72
C VAL A 53 6.24 -8.98 4.55
N GLY A 54 5.01 -9.49 4.51
CA GLY A 54 3.79 -8.69 4.48
C GLY A 54 3.12 -8.63 5.84
N LEU A 55 2.48 -7.49 6.13
CA LEU A 55 1.55 -7.36 7.24
C LEU A 55 0.29 -6.63 6.76
N GLY A 56 -0.86 -7.16 7.12
CA GLY A 56 -2.16 -6.56 6.86
C GLY A 56 -3.01 -6.47 8.11
N LEU A 57 -3.82 -5.43 8.22
CA LEU A 57 -4.89 -5.28 9.20
C LEU A 57 -6.25 -5.20 8.53
N SER A 58 -7.23 -5.90 9.08
CA SER A 58 -8.62 -5.87 8.63
C SER A 58 -9.56 -5.64 9.80
N LEU A 59 -10.62 -4.86 9.57
CA LEU A 59 -11.73 -4.76 10.50
C LEU A 59 -12.72 -5.88 10.18
N LYS A 60 -13.08 -6.69 11.19
CA LYS A 60 -14.06 -7.78 11.06
C LYS A 60 -15.47 -7.18 11.14
N ILE A 61 -16.02 -6.80 9.99
CA ILE A 61 -17.42 -6.37 9.84
C ILE A 61 -18.13 -7.36 8.93
N ASP A 62 -19.37 -7.64 9.21
CA ASP A 62 -20.21 -8.53 8.39
C ASP A 62 -21.27 -7.69 7.63
N PRO A 63 -21.31 -7.71 6.29
CA PRO A 63 -20.32 -8.37 5.41
C PRO A 63 -18.96 -7.65 5.40
N PRO A 64 -17.86 -8.35 5.04
CA PRO A 64 -16.53 -7.74 5.02
C PRO A 64 -16.51 -6.61 3.99
N ALA A 65 -16.57 -5.38 4.50
CA ALA A 65 -16.77 -4.19 3.68
C ALA A 65 -15.49 -3.67 3.02
N GLN A 66 -14.32 -4.08 3.52
CA GLN A 66 -13.05 -3.55 3.04
C GLN A 66 -11.96 -4.63 3.00
N PRO A 67 -11.11 -4.65 1.96
CA PRO A 67 -9.93 -5.49 1.93
C PRO A 67 -8.95 -5.07 3.04
N SER A 68 -8.09 -6.01 3.43
CA SER A 68 -7.01 -5.75 4.38
C SER A 68 -6.18 -4.52 4.01
N HIS A 69 -5.82 -3.71 4.99
CA HIS A 69 -4.91 -2.59 4.85
C HIS A 69 -3.48 -3.07 5.00
N SER A 70 -2.65 -2.79 4.00
CA SER A 70 -1.23 -3.13 4.03
C SER A 70 -0.46 -2.29 5.05
N PHE A 71 0.73 -2.77 5.45
CA PHE A 71 1.58 -2.04 6.38
C PHE A 71 1.98 -0.65 5.85
N ASP A 72 2.21 -0.49 4.54
CA ASP A 72 2.47 0.82 3.93
C ASP A 72 1.31 1.79 4.08
N GLU A 73 0.07 1.31 3.94
CA GLU A 73 -1.11 2.14 4.18
C GLU A 73 -1.19 2.58 5.64
N LEU A 74 -0.86 1.67 6.57
CA LEU A 74 -0.81 1.99 7.99
C LEU A 74 0.26 3.05 8.29
N LEU A 75 1.48 2.90 7.74
CA LEU A 75 2.55 3.87 7.92
C LEU A 75 2.14 5.28 7.48
N ARG A 76 1.50 5.39 6.32
CA ARG A 76 1.01 6.68 5.81
C ARG A 76 -0.13 7.26 6.65
N ALA A 77 -1.16 6.46 6.94
CA ALA A 77 -2.32 6.92 7.69
C ALA A 77 -1.98 7.32 9.14
N LEU A 78 -1.00 6.66 9.74
CA LEU A 78 -0.50 6.93 11.09
C LEU A 78 0.59 8.02 11.11
N ASN A 79 0.96 8.58 9.95
CA ASN A 79 2.04 9.54 9.79
C ASN A 79 3.36 9.09 10.46
N VAL A 80 3.70 7.81 10.31
CA VAL A 80 4.94 7.26 10.87
C VAL A 80 6.13 7.94 10.18
N PRO A 81 7.07 8.53 10.94
CA PRO A 81 8.24 9.19 10.37
C PRO A 81 9.06 8.25 9.49
N ALA A 82 9.51 8.71 8.32
CA ALA A 82 10.26 7.89 7.36
C ALA A 82 11.55 7.28 7.95
N ASN A 83 12.17 7.92 8.94
CA ASN A 83 13.35 7.39 9.63
C ASN A 83 13.04 6.22 10.56
N GLU A 84 11.79 6.03 10.98
CA GLU A 84 11.37 4.86 11.76
C GLU A 84 11.20 3.62 10.88
N TRP A 85 10.89 3.79 9.59
CA TRP A 85 10.74 2.71 8.64
C TRP A 85 11.65 2.91 7.41
N SER A 86 12.88 2.49 7.52
CA SER A 86 13.88 2.54 6.43
C SER A 86 14.30 1.16 5.92
N THR A 87 13.73 0.08 6.46
CA THR A 87 14.25 -1.28 6.28
C THR A 87 13.72 -1.97 5.02
N GLY A 88 12.56 -1.52 4.48
CA GLY A 88 11.85 -2.27 3.44
C GLY A 88 11.28 -3.61 3.97
N TYR A 89 10.82 -4.45 3.06
CA TYR A 89 10.11 -5.69 3.38
C TYR A 89 10.88 -6.95 2.96
N ALA A 90 11.98 -6.80 2.24
CA ALA A 90 12.74 -7.92 1.70
C ALA A 90 13.58 -8.62 2.79
N ALA A 91 13.40 -9.94 2.93
CA ALA A 91 14.09 -10.79 3.88
C ALA A 91 14.59 -12.04 3.16
N ARG A 92 15.90 -12.18 3.01
CA ARG A 92 16.50 -13.35 2.34
C ARG A 92 16.47 -14.63 3.15
N ASP A 93 16.27 -14.51 4.46
CA ASP A 93 16.23 -15.61 5.41
C ASP A 93 15.30 -15.28 6.59
N VAL A 94 15.10 -16.25 7.47
CA VAL A 94 14.19 -16.13 8.62
C VAL A 94 14.72 -15.12 9.66
N GLU A 95 16.01 -14.94 9.78
CA GLU A 95 16.61 -13.97 10.72
C GLU A 95 16.36 -12.52 10.26
N ALA A 96 16.51 -12.27 8.96
CA ALA A 96 16.15 -10.99 8.37
C ALA A 96 14.63 -10.73 8.49
N ALA A 97 13.81 -11.77 8.27
CA ALA A 97 12.35 -11.69 8.46
C ALA A 97 12.00 -11.37 9.93
N GLU A 98 12.67 -12.01 10.90
CA GLU A 98 12.48 -11.71 12.34
C GLU A 98 12.77 -10.25 12.67
N THR A 99 13.84 -9.71 12.09
CA THR A 99 14.21 -8.30 12.28
C THR A 99 13.12 -7.36 11.75
N ILE A 100 12.57 -7.66 10.56
CA ILE A 100 11.47 -6.89 9.96
C ILE A 100 10.21 -6.99 10.83
N VAL A 101 9.80 -8.18 11.23
CA VAL A 101 8.61 -8.39 12.06
C VAL A 101 8.72 -7.69 13.41
N LYS A 102 9.88 -7.73 14.06
CA LYS A 102 10.12 -6.97 15.31
C LYS A 102 9.97 -5.46 15.12
N LYS A 103 10.45 -4.92 14.00
CA LYS A 103 10.24 -3.51 13.67
C LYS A 103 8.78 -3.19 13.43
N MET A 104 8.06 -4.02 12.68
CA MET A 104 6.62 -3.87 12.47
C MET A 104 5.88 -3.87 13.81
N ALA A 105 6.16 -4.83 14.68
CA ALA A 105 5.58 -4.90 16.03
C ALA A 105 5.82 -3.61 16.83
N GLY A 106 7.06 -3.10 16.83
CA GLY A 106 7.41 -1.87 17.53
C GLY A 106 6.69 -0.63 16.99
N ILE A 107 6.47 -0.56 15.68
CA ILE A 107 5.70 0.54 15.06
C ILE A 107 4.22 0.42 15.43
N LEU A 108 3.63 -0.77 15.32
CA LEU A 108 2.24 -0.99 15.71
C LEU A 108 2.01 -0.65 17.19
N GLU A 109 2.95 -1.02 18.05
CA GLU A 109 2.85 -0.72 19.49
C GLU A 109 2.87 0.78 19.79
N ARG A 110 3.69 1.55 19.08
CA ARG A 110 3.80 3.00 19.29
C ARG A 110 2.69 3.81 18.64
N HIS A 111 2.22 3.40 17.46
CA HIS A 111 1.40 4.25 16.60
C HIS A 111 -0.01 3.71 16.33
N ALA A 112 -0.24 2.39 16.42
CA ALA A 112 -1.47 1.76 15.93
C ALA A 112 -2.46 1.35 17.03
N ALA A 113 -2.28 1.76 18.27
CA ALA A 113 -3.11 1.31 19.39
C ALA A 113 -4.62 1.48 19.15
N LEU A 114 -5.05 2.60 18.55
CA LEU A 114 -6.45 2.85 18.23
C LEU A 114 -6.98 1.88 17.19
N LEU A 115 -6.21 1.58 16.13
CA LEU A 115 -6.59 0.62 15.11
C LEU A 115 -6.69 -0.80 15.69
N LEU A 116 -5.71 -1.20 16.51
CA LEU A 116 -5.68 -2.53 17.13
C LEU A 116 -6.84 -2.72 18.13
N ASN A 117 -7.33 -1.64 18.75
CA ASN A 117 -8.50 -1.63 19.63
C ASN A 117 -9.82 -1.40 18.89
N ALA A 118 -9.83 -1.42 17.56
CA ALA A 118 -11.01 -1.21 16.71
C ALA A 118 -11.71 0.13 16.94
N ASP A 119 -10.95 1.22 17.19
CA ASP A 119 -11.50 2.56 17.29
C ASP A 119 -12.13 2.98 15.94
N PRO A 120 -13.44 3.35 15.90
CA PRO A 120 -14.14 3.61 14.65
C PRO A 120 -13.54 4.80 13.88
N ASP A 121 -13.13 5.87 14.58
CA ASP A 121 -12.61 7.08 13.92
C ASP A 121 -11.25 6.83 13.31
N ALA A 122 -10.41 6.00 13.95
CA ALA A 122 -9.12 5.61 13.40
C ALA A 122 -9.29 4.79 12.11
N TRP A 123 -10.25 3.87 12.08
CA TRP A 123 -10.54 3.06 10.88
C TRP A 123 -11.18 3.88 9.75
N VAL A 124 -12.03 4.85 10.07
CA VAL A 124 -12.57 5.79 9.07
C VAL A 124 -11.45 6.59 8.42
N LYS A 125 -10.53 7.16 9.21
CA LYS A 125 -9.35 7.90 8.70
C LYS A 125 -8.46 7.03 7.80
N LEU A 126 -8.22 5.79 8.20
CA LEU A 126 -7.44 4.83 7.40
C LEU A 126 -8.12 4.58 6.03
N GLY A 127 -9.44 4.39 6.02
CA GLY A 127 -10.22 4.22 4.78
C GLY A 127 -10.24 5.47 3.90
N GLU A 128 -10.26 6.67 4.48
CA GLU A 128 -10.17 7.94 3.76
C GLU A 128 -8.80 8.13 3.12
N GLN A 129 -7.72 7.81 3.86
CA GLN A 129 -6.37 7.85 3.33
C GLN A 129 -6.22 6.92 2.12
N ARG A 130 -6.70 5.66 2.21
CA ARG A 130 -6.71 4.72 1.08
C ARG A 130 -7.44 5.29 -0.13
N ARG A 131 -8.63 5.88 0.05
CA ARG A 131 -9.38 6.50 -1.05
C ARG A 131 -8.58 7.62 -1.70
N SER A 132 -7.97 8.50 -0.90
CA SER A 132 -7.11 9.57 -1.39
C SER A 132 -5.93 9.04 -2.20
N ASP A 133 -5.24 8.02 -1.66
CA ASP A 133 -4.10 7.38 -2.33
C ASP A 133 -4.52 6.74 -3.67
N CYS A 134 -5.67 6.06 -3.72
CA CYS A 134 -6.21 5.47 -4.95
C CYS A 134 -6.53 6.54 -6.00
N ILE A 135 -7.12 7.67 -5.62
CA ILE A 135 -7.41 8.78 -6.52
C ILE A 135 -6.10 9.38 -7.08
N ALA A 136 -5.12 9.63 -6.20
CA ALA A 136 -3.82 10.17 -6.59
C ALA A 136 -3.06 9.21 -7.54
N TYR A 137 -3.09 7.91 -7.25
CA TYR A 137 -2.49 6.89 -8.10
C TYR A 137 -3.18 6.82 -9.47
N ALA A 138 -4.51 6.84 -9.51
CA ALA A 138 -5.27 6.82 -10.76
C ALA A 138 -4.96 8.06 -11.62
N ALA A 139 -4.88 9.26 -11.02
CA ALA A 139 -4.50 10.49 -11.71
C ALA A 139 -3.08 10.41 -12.27
N THR A 140 -2.12 9.95 -11.47
CA THR A 140 -0.72 9.76 -11.90
C THR A 140 -0.61 8.77 -13.05
N THR A 141 -1.32 7.64 -12.97
CA THR A 141 -1.34 6.60 -14.00
C THR A 141 -1.97 7.12 -15.29
N LYS A 142 -3.11 7.82 -15.19
CA LYS A 142 -3.78 8.46 -16.34
C LYS A 142 -2.85 9.46 -17.03
N MET A 143 -2.14 10.29 -16.26
CA MET A 143 -1.17 11.25 -16.78
C MET A 143 -0.01 10.54 -17.49
N ALA A 144 0.57 9.49 -16.90
CA ALA A 144 1.66 8.75 -17.52
C ALA A 144 1.25 8.10 -18.85
N HIS A 145 0.05 7.51 -18.91
CA HIS A 145 -0.49 6.95 -20.15
C HIS A 145 -0.74 8.02 -21.22
N ALA A 146 -1.32 9.16 -20.84
CA ALA A 146 -1.56 10.26 -21.77
C ALA A 146 -0.26 10.80 -22.36
N LYS A 147 0.76 11.01 -21.53
CA LYS A 147 2.08 11.47 -22.00
C LYS A 147 2.74 10.47 -22.93
N ARG A 148 2.75 9.19 -22.58
CA ARG A 148 3.32 8.14 -23.43
C ARG A 148 2.63 8.07 -24.79
N ALA A 149 1.30 8.08 -24.83
CA ALA A 149 0.52 8.07 -26.07
C ALA A 149 0.81 9.33 -26.92
N ALA A 150 0.93 10.50 -26.29
CA ALA A 150 1.28 11.73 -26.97
C ALA A 150 2.70 11.71 -27.53
N ASP A 151 3.68 11.13 -26.83
CA ASP A 151 5.05 11.03 -27.31
C ASP A 151 5.15 10.10 -28.52
N GLU A 152 4.49 8.96 -28.49
CA GLU A 152 4.41 8.02 -29.62
C GLU A 152 3.76 8.70 -30.85
N ALA A 153 2.64 9.40 -30.66
CA ALA A 153 1.95 10.14 -31.72
C ALA A 153 2.77 11.32 -32.24
N TRP A 154 3.53 12.00 -31.37
CA TRP A 154 4.39 13.12 -31.76
C TRP A 154 5.51 12.67 -32.70
N VAL A 155 6.17 11.54 -32.40
CA VAL A 155 7.19 10.94 -33.27
C VAL A 155 6.61 10.59 -34.64
N ALA A 156 5.37 10.07 -34.65
CA ALA A 156 4.62 9.74 -35.88
C ALA A 156 4.05 10.96 -36.61
N LYS A 157 4.19 12.19 -36.06
CA LYS A 157 3.58 13.44 -36.55
C LYS A 157 2.04 13.38 -36.62
N ASP A 158 1.40 12.50 -35.87
CA ASP A 158 -0.05 12.38 -35.75
C ASP A 158 -0.56 13.37 -34.69
N TYR A 159 -0.64 14.65 -35.07
CA TYR A 159 -1.02 15.72 -34.16
C TYR A 159 -2.47 15.62 -33.64
N GLN A 160 -3.37 14.95 -34.37
CA GLN A 160 -4.73 14.69 -33.89
C GLN A 160 -4.70 13.79 -32.66
N LYS A 161 -3.90 12.72 -32.69
CA LYS A 161 -3.74 11.83 -31.52
C LYS A 161 -3.02 12.51 -30.38
N VAL A 162 -2.04 13.40 -30.64
CA VAL A 162 -1.39 14.20 -29.61
C VAL A 162 -2.42 15.04 -28.86
N VAL A 163 -3.31 15.73 -29.60
CA VAL A 163 -4.38 16.53 -28.99
C VAL A 163 -5.31 15.64 -28.16
N ALA A 164 -5.80 14.54 -28.73
CA ALA A 164 -6.70 13.63 -28.03
C ALA A 164 -6.11 13.09 -26.72
N ALA A 165 -4.82 12.72 -26.73
CA ALA A 165 -4.14 12.20 -25.56
C ALA A 165 -3.95 13.26 -24.46
N LEU A 166 -3.43 14.44 -24.80
CA LEU A 166 -3.07 15.46 -23.81
C LEU A 166 -4.26 16.29 -23.34
N GLU A 167 -5.31 16.44 -24.15
CA GLU A 167 -6.49 17.24 -23.78
C GLU A 167 -7.25 16.60 -22.59
N ALA A 168 -7.26 15.28 -22.50
CA ALA A 168 -7.87 14.54 -21.39
C ALA A 168 -7.22 14.80 -20.01
N VAL A 169 -6.04 15.44 -19.99
CA VAL A 169 -5.26 15.75 -18.77
C VAL A 169 -4.74 17.20 -18.79
N ALA A 170 -5.34 18.07 -19.58
CA ALA A 170 -4.83 19.41 -19.89
C ALA A 170 -4.60 20.29 -18.64
N SER A 171 -5.44 20.17 -17.62
CA SER A 171 -5.34 20.94 -16.37
C SER A 171 -4.11 20.61 -15.52
N GLU A 172 -3.48 19.46 -15.77
CA GLU A 172 -2.38 18.93 -14.96
C GLU A 172 -1.06 18.90 -15.72
N LEU A 173 -1.03 19.39 -16.98
CA LEU A 173 0.16 19.36 -17.83
C LEU A 173 1.25 20.29 -17.32
N GLY A 174 2.49 19.80 -17.29
CA GLY A 174 3.67 20.64 -17.14
C GLY A 174 3.91 21.52 -18.39
N LYS A 175 4.75 22.54 -18.25
CA LYS A 175 5.02 23.55 -19.32
C LYS A 175 5.37 22.92 -20.67
N ALA A 176 6.20 21.88 -20.70
CA ALA A 176 6.64 21.22 -21.93
C ALA A 176 5.48 20.52 -22.66
N ASP A 177 4.67 19.76 -21.93
CA ASP A 177 3.51 19.04 -22.50
C ASP A 177 2.39 19.99 -22.90
N ALA A 178 2.19 21.08 -22.16
CA ALA A 178 1.26 22.14 -22.53
C ALA A 178 1.68 22.84 -23.83
N ALA A 179 2.98 23.11 -24.01
CA ALA A 179 3.50 23.67 -25.28
C ALA A 179 3.34 22.68 -26.44
N LYS A 180 3.58 21.38 -26.20
CA LYS A 180 3.35 20.30 -27.18
C LYS A 180 1.88 20.25 -27.62
N LEU A 181 0.95 20.30 -26.66
CA LEU A 181 -0.50 20.35 -26.93
C LEU A 181 -0.87 21.60 -27.75
N ALA A 182 -0.37 22.78 -27.37
CA ALA A 182 -0.64 24.03 -28.08
C ALA A 182 -0.12 24.00 -29.52
N TYR A 183 1.07 23.43 -29.76
CA TYR A 183 1.59 23.20 -31.09
C TYR A 183 0.70 22.25 -31.89
N ALA A 184 0.37 21.09 -31.34
CA ALA A 184 -0.45 20.11 -32.02
C ALA A 184 -1.84 20.67 -32.40
N LYS A 185 -2.48 21.43 -31.53
CA LYS A 185 -3.75 22.12 -31.81
C LYS A 185 -3.65 23.04 -33.00
N ARG A 186 -2.56 23.84 -33.12
CA ARG A 186 -2.32 24.71 -34.28
C ARG A 186 -2.07 23.93 -35.56
N ALA A 187 -1.38 22.79 -35.46
CA ALA A 187 -1.06 21.96 -36.64
C ALA A 187 -2.29 21.20 -37.19
N VAL A 188 -3.33 20.98 -36.41
CA VAL A 188 -4.58 20.31 -36.85
C VAL A 188 -5.71 21.30 -37.14
N SER A 189 -5.57 22.56 -36.77
CA SER A 189 -6.52 23.60 -37.12
C SER A 189 -6.35 23.94 -38.63
N PRO A 190 -7.45 24.01 -39.41
CA PRO A 190 -7.42 24.33 -40.84
C PRO A 190 -6.95 25.76 -41.10
#